data_790dda33fb5de18dcfbf6bb2d02ff14a
#
_entry.id   790dda33fb5de18dcfbf6bb2d02ff14a
#
_cell.length_a   1.000
_cell.length_b   1.000
_cell.length_c   1.000
_cell.angle_alpha   90.00
_cell.angle_beta   90.00
_cell.angle_gamma   90.00
#
_symmetry.space_group_name_H-M   'P 1'
#
loop_
_entity.id
_entity.type
_entity.pdbx_description
1 polymer ?
#
loop_
_entity_poly.entity_id
_entity_poly.type
_entity_poly.pdbx_seq_one_letter_code
_entity_poly.pdbx_strand_id
1 'polypeptide(L)'
;MNGRPKISAIVQTYNAAEHLERCLRALAPFDEILVVDMESTDDTAAIAARCGARVVVKERGEHRIVEAYRNFAIHEARYDWVLVVDADEIVPRALADYLYAEIERDPSPRAIMIPIRNYFMGRWMRAYYPDYILRFFNREGAEWPYEIHARPSHRGPKVYIPAKRTDLAFIHLANESVGQTFSKMNSYTDREKTRRSKRYNPVKLFYEPPFRFFKSYILKGGIRDGLPGFIHAVHDAVYRFSILAKIEEDRQNALPDKDINRDSSC
;
A
#
# COMPACT_ATOMS: atom_id res chain seq x y z
N MET A 1 -13.06 36.92 5.13
CA MET A 1 -11.84 36.59 4.36
C MET A 1 -11.63 35.11 4.53
N ASN A 2 -12.12 34.29 3.61
CA ASN A 2 -11.80 32.87 3.61
C ASN A 2 -10.34 32.72 3.15
N GLY A 3 -9.45 32.42 4.09
CA GLY A 3 -8.07 32.14 3.76
C GLY A 3 -7.99 30.91 2.83
N ARG A 4 -6.87 30.76 2.11
CA ARG A 4 -6.57 29.58 1.29
C ARG A 4 -6.89 28.29 2.06
N PRO A 5 -7.60 27.31 1.46
CA PRO A 5 -7.82 26.02 2.08
C PRO A 5 -6.47 25.36 2.48
N LYS A 6 -6.45 24.74 3.64
CA LYS A 6 -5.22 24.14 4.21
C LYS A 6 -5.26 22.64 4.20
N ILE A 7 -4.08 22.00 4.06
CA ILE A 7 -3.91 20.58 3.94
C ILE A 7 -2.97 20.05 5.05
N SER A 8 -3.41 19.00 5.76
CA SER A 8 -2.56 18.20 6.63
C SER A 8 -2.03 16.98 5.87
N ALA A 9 -0.70 16.88 5.72
CA ALA A 9 -0.03 15.68 5.26
C ALA A 9 0.25 14.77 6.45
N ILE A 10 -0.24 13.53 6.40
CA ILE A 10 -0.18 12.56 7.50
C ILE A 10 0.76 11.43 7.10
N VAL A 11 1.78 11.15 7.90
CA VAL A 11 2.69 10.02 7.72
C VAL A 11 2.61 9.12 8.95
N GLN A 12 2.30 7.84 8.73
CA GLN A 12 2.33 6.85 9.80
C GLN A 12 3.64 6.08 9.73
N THR A 13 4.29 5.90 10.88
CA THR A 13 5.63 5.35 10.95
C THR A 13 5.75 4.23 11.98
N TYR A 14 6.54 3.23 11.63
CA TYR A 14 7.12 2.25 12.54
C TYR A 14 8.44 1.76 11.98
N ASN A 15 9.56 2.12 12.62
CA ASN A 15 10.92 1.80 12.16
C ASN A 15 11.13 2.15 10.68
N ALA A 16 10.92 3.43 10.34
CA ALA A 16 10.90 3.94 8.97
C ALA A 16 12.07 4.89 8.65
N ALA A 17 13.14 4.88 9.46
CA ALA A 17 14.25 5.83 9.36
C ALA A 17 14.89 5.90 7.96
N GLU A 18 14.92 4.79 7.22
CA GLU A 18 15.60 4.67 5.92
C GLU A 18 15.12 5.69 4.87
N HIS A 19 13.81 5.89 4.76
CA HIS A 19 13.22 6.74 3.70
C HIS A 19 12.51 7.99 4.23
N LEU A 20 12.27 8.07 5.53
CA LEU A 20 11.40 9.07 6.14
C LEU A 20 11.86 10.51 5.87
N GLU A 21 13.15 10.81 5.98
CA GLU A 21 13.66 12.17 5.75
C GLU A 21 13.33 12.67 4.34
N ARG A 22 13.49 11.81 3.33
CA ARG A 22 13.18 12.14 1.95
C ARG A 22 11.68 12.32 1.72
N CYS A 23 10.86 11.48 2.37
CA CYS A 23 9.41 11.62 2.37
C CYS A 23 9.00 12.97 2.95
N LEU A 24 9.43 13.29 4.18
CA LEU A 24 9.04 14.52 4.88
C LEU A 24 9.51 15.79 4.17
N ARG A 25 10.69 15.80 3.58
CA ARG A 25 11.16 16.94 2.77
C ARG A 25 10.26 17.21 1.57
N ALA A 26 9.71 16.19 0.96
CA ALA A 26 8.75 16.32 -0.14
C ALA A 26 7.39 16.88 0.31
N LEU A 27 7.08 16.81 1.60
CA LEU A 27 5.85 17.34 2.20
C LEU A 27 5.94 18.79 2.67
N ALA A 28 7.10 19.43 2.54
CA ALA A 28 7.29 20.84 2.92
C ALA A 28 6.27 21.84 2.33
N PRO A 29 5.63 21.62 1.16
CA PRO A 29 4.58 22.50 0.64
C PRO A 29 3.27 22.52 1.44
N PHE A 30 3.01 21.53 2.30
CA PHE A 30 1.76 21.39 3.03
C PHE A 30 1.75 22.23 4.33
N ASP A 31 0.55 22.64 4.78
CA ASP A 31 0.39 23.52 5.95
C ASP A 31 0.66 22.80 7.28
N GLU A 32 0.52 21.47 7.30
CA GLU A 32 0.87 20.62 8.42
C GLU A 32 1.53 19.35 7.89
N ILE A 33 2.60 18.95 8.56
CA ILE A 33 3.17 17.59 8.46
C ILE A 33 2.95 16.92 9.81
N LEU A 34 2.07 15.91 9.84
CA LEU A 34 1.79 15.11 11.01
C LEU A 34 2.43 13.73 10.87
N VAL A 35 3.32 13.39 11.78
CA VAL A 35 3.86 12.03 11.90
C VAL A 35 3.20 11.35 13.08
N VAL A 36 2.52 10.23 12.84
CA VAL A 36 1.99 9.35 13.88
C VAL A 36 2.92 8.15 14.00
N ASP A 37 3.74 8.17 15.03
CA ASP A 37 4.74 7.15 15.29
C ASP A 37 4.20 6.04 16.19
N MET A 38 4.34 4.81 15.76
CA MET A 38 3.86 3.62 16.46
C MET A 38 4.97 3.00 17.31
N GLU A 39 5.59 3.81 18.21
CA GLU A 39 6.67 3.39 19.11
C GLU A 39 7.89 2.83 18.35
N SER A 40 8.39 3.59 17.36
CA SER A 40 9.63 3.24 16.66
C SER A 40 10.80 3.15 17.63
N THR A 41 11.68 2.19 17.40
CA THR A 41 12.89 1.93 18.18
C THR A 41 14.17 2.39 17.47
N ASP A 42 14.05 2.86 16.24
CA ASP A 42 15.12 3.46 15.43
C ASP A 42 15.05 4.99 15.46
N ASP A 43 15.81 5.67 14.59
CA ASP A 43 15.89 7.13 14.52
C ASP A 43 14.64 7.81 13.93
N THR A 44 13.55 7.08 13.68
CA THR A 44 12.32 7.59 13.02
C THR A 44 11.80 8.86 13.69
N ALA A 45 11.56 8.85 15.00
CA ALA A 45 11.02 10.02 15.72
C ALA A 45 11.97 11.22 15.69
N ALA A 46 13.28 10.97 15.83
CA ALA A 46 14.31 12.01 15.76
C ALA A 46 14.38 12.66 14.37
N ILE A 47 14.27 11.87 13.29
CA ILE A 47 14.21 12.35 11.91
C ILE A 47 12.97 13.22 11.71
N ALA A 48 11.80 12.75 12.17
CA ALA A 48 10.55 13.49 12.04
C ALA A 48 10.63 14.87 12.71
N ALA A 49 11.15 14.93 13.94
CA ALA A 49 11.31 16.18 14.67
C ALA A 49 12.29 17.14 13.96
N ARG A 50 13.43 16.66 13.47
CA ARG A 50 14.40 17.48 12.71
C ARG A 50 13.82 18.04 11.41
N CYS A 51 12.88 17.33 10.79
CA CYS A 51 12.17 17.79 9.58
C CYS A 51 11.02 18.78 9.89
N GLY A 52 10.81 19.14 11.16
CA GLY A 52 9.76 20.08 11.58
C GLY A 52 8.34 19.49 11.58
N ALA A 53 8.21 18.18 11.55
CA ALA A 53 6.92 17.52 11.66
C ALA A 53 6.36 17.58 13.09
N ARG A 54 5.05 17.67 13.23
CA ARG A 54 4.37 17.41 14.50
C ARG A 54 4.33 15.91 14.73
N VAL A 55 5.02 15.44 15.74
CA VAL A 55 5.08 14.01 16.08
C VAL A 55 4.07 13.69 17.17
N VAL A 56 3.25 12.68 16.94
CA VAL A 56 2.33 12.09 17.92
C VAL A 56 2.70 10.63 18.06
N VAL A 57 3.08 10.22 19.26
CA VAL A 57 3.36 8.82 19.55
C VAL A 57 2.06 8.13 19.91
N LYS A 58 1.78 7.00 19.26
CA LYS A 58 0.61 6.18 19.51
C LYS A 58 1.04 4.77 19.88
N GLU A 59 0.63 4.30 21.04
CA GLU A 59 0.88 2.95 21.50
C GLU A 59 0.41 1.93 20.47
N ARG A 60 1.28 0.99 20.13
CA ARG A 60 1.07 0.01 19.07
C ARG A 60 0.06 -1.07 19.44
N GLY A 61 -0.15 -1.33 20.72
CA GLY A 61 -1.06 -2.35 21.22
C GLY A 61 -0.87 -3.72 20.55
N GLU A 62 -1.92 -4.51 20.50
CA GLU A 62 -1.91 -5.83 19.84
C GLU A 62 -2.02 -5.75 18.31
N HIS A 63 -2.39 -4.58 17.77
CA HIS A 63 -2.59 -4.38 16.34
C HIS A 63 -1.26 -4.16 15.64
N ARG A 64 -0.77 -5.15 14.89
CA ARG A 64 0.47 -5.06 14.10
C ARG A 64 0.27 -4.47 12.70
N ILE A 65 -0.84 -3.77 12.46
CA ILE A 65 -1.22 -3.24 11.15
C ILE A 65 -1.42 -1.74 11.22
N VAL A 66 -0.91 -1.04 10.21
CA VAL A 66 -0.98 0.43 10.10
C VAL A 66 -2.43 0.91 9.96
N GLU A 67 -3.26 0.14 9.30
CA GLU A 67 -4.67 0.46 9.03
C GLU A 67 -5.47 0.74 10.31
N ALA A 68 -5.16 0.05 11.42
CA ALA A 68 -5.83 0.26 12.70
C ALA A 68 -5.63 1.69 13.26
N TYR A 69 -4.57 2.36 12.85
CA TYR A 69 -4.21 3.70 13.34
C TYR A 69 -4.55 4.83 12.36
N ARG A 70 -5.03 4.50 11.15
CA ARG A 70 -5.31 5.51 10.12
C ARG A 70 -6.41 6.48 10.53
N ASN A 71 -7.51 6.00 11.10
CA ASN A 71 -8.58 6.87 11.58
C ASN A 71 -8.11 7.78 12.70
N PHE A 72 -7.31 7.26 13.65
CA PHE A 72 -6.70 8.08 14.69
C PHE A 72 -5.88 9.22 14.07
N ALA A 73 -4.99 8.91 13.14
CA ALA A 73 -4.15 9.91 12.48
C ALA A 73 -4.96 10.96 11.70
N ILE A 74 -6.05 10.55 11.05
CA ILE A 74 -6.97 11.45 10.35
C ILE A 74 -7.67 12.40 11.34
N HIS A 75 -8.07 11.92 12.51
CA HIS A 75 -8.69 12.74 13.55
C HIS A 75 -7.71 13.72 14.20
N GLU A 76 -6.45 13.34 14.34
CA GLU A 76 -5.38 14.18 14.89
C GLU A 76 -4.95 15.32 13.95
N ALA A 77 -5.29 15.27 12.66
CA ALA A 77 -4.96 16.30 11.71
C ALA A 77 -5.64 17.64 12.06
N ARG A 78 -4.91 18.75 11.89
CA ARG A 78 -5.42 20.10 12.17
C ARG A 78 -6.43 20.58 11.14
N TYR A 79 -6.29 20.13 9.90
CA TYR A 79 -7.08 20.61 8.78
C TYR A 79 -7.98 19.51 8.21
N ASP A 80 -9.10 19.93 7.61
CA ASP A 80 -10.12 19.01 7.11
C ASP A 80 -9.69 18.29 5.83
N TRP A 81 -8.82 18.91 5.03
CA TRP A 81 -8.21 18.24 3.90
C TRP A 81 -6.97 17.49 4.33
N VAL A 82 -6.97 16.19 4.10
CA VAL A 82 -5.88 15.32 4.52
C VAL A 82 -5.27 14.57 3.35
N LEU A 83 -3.94 14.50 3.34
CA LEU A 83 -3.15 13.68 2.44
C LEU A 83 -2.45 12.61 3.26
N VAL A 84 -2.80 11.35 3.06
CA VAL A 84 -2.17 10.22 3.74
C VAL A 84 -1.01 9.72 2.86
N VAL A 85 0.19 9.65 3.44
CA VAL A 85 1.42 9.29 2.75
C VAL A 85 2.12 8.18 3.53
N ASP A 86 2.63 7.16 2.86
CA ASP A 86 3.47 6.15 3.50
C ASP A 86 4.93 6.66 3.56
N ALA A 87 5.69 6.23 4.56
CA ALA A 87 7.03 6.78 4.86
C ALA A 87 8.07 6.57 3.73
N ASP A 88 7.78 5.67 2.80
CA ASP A 88 8.57 5.35 1.61
C ASP A 88 8.00 5.94 0.31
N GLU A 89 7.03 6.87 0.43
CA GLU A 89 6.43 7.57 -0.69
C GLU A 89 6.95 9.01 -0.81
N ILE A 90 7.10 9.48 -2.05
CA ILE A 90 7.46 10.86 -2.36
C ILE A 90 6.29 11.54 -3.07
N VAL A 91 5.89 12.69 -2.55
CA VAL A 91 4.89 13.56 -3.16
C VAL A 91 5.58 14.55 -4.08
N PRO A 92 5.39 14.47 -5.42
CA PRO A 92 5.95 15.46 -6.32
C PRO A 92 5.40 16.87 -6.04
N ARG A 93 6.22 17.91 -6.19
CA ARG A 93 5.78 19.30 -6.03
C ARG A 93 4.57 19.62 -6.89
N ALA A 94 4.56 19.14 -8.14
CA ALA A 94 3.43 19.34 -9.06
C ALA A 94 2.12 18.75 -8.51
N LEU A 95 2.18 17.62 -7.78
CA LEU A 95 1.00 17.06 -7.14
C LEU A 95 0.50 17.97 -6.00
N ALA A 96 1.39 18.48 -5.16
CA ALA A 96 0.99 19.40 -4.09
C ALA A 96 0.29 20.64 -4.66
N ASP A 97 0.87 21.27 -5.67
CA ASP A 97 0.31 22.44 -6.35
C ASP A 97 -1.06 22.12 -6.98
N TYR A 98 -1.20 20.94 -7.59
CA TYR A 98 -2.45 20.46 -8.16
C TYR A 98 -3.55 20.27 -7.09
N LEU A 99 -3.21 19.67 -5.94
CA LEU A 99 -4.18 19.43 -4.86
C LEU A 99 -4.71 20.74 -4.29
N TYR A 100 -3.83 21.73 -4.09
CA TYR A 100 -4.27 23.07 -3.66
C TYR A 100 -5.19 23.72 -4.69
N ALA A 101 -4.83 23.71 -5.96
CA ALA A 101 -5.66 24.27 -7.02
C ALA A 101 -7.05 23.60 -7.10
N GLU A 102 -7.11 22.28 -6.88
CA GLU A 102 -8.38 21.53 -6.90
C GLU A 102 -9.31 21.93 -5.73
N ILE A 103 -8.77 22.09 -4.52
CA ILE A 103 -9.60 22.46 -3.36
C ILE A 103 -9.94 23.95 -3.35
N GLU A 104 -9.12 24.81 -3.97
CA GLU A 104 -9.45 26.22 -4.19
C GLU A 104 -10.56 26.39 -5.22
N ARG A 105 -10.53 25.59 -6.30
CA ARG A 105 -11.56 25.60 -7.35
C ARG A 105 -12.92 25.12 -6.84
N ASP A 106 -12.92 24.07 -6.03
CA ASP A 106 -14.12 23.47 -5.48
C ASP A 106 -13.82 22.93 -4.07
N PRO A 107 -14.22 23.64 -3.00
CA PRO A 107 -13.99 23.24 -1.63
C PRO A 107 -14.96 22.17 -1.10
N SER A 108 -15.90 21.69 -1.92
CA SER A 108 -16.88 20.68 -1.50
C SER A 108 -16.18 19.38 -1.06
N PRO A 109 -16.63 18.73 0.03
CA PRO A 109 -16.05 17.49 0.51
C PRO A 109 -16.04 16.40 -0.56
N ARG A 110 -14.85 15.92 -0.92
CA ARG A 110 -14.64 14.88 -1.93
C ARG A 110 -13.32 14.15 -1.70
N ALA A 111 -13.09 13.17 -2.52
CA ALA A 111 -11.87 12.39 -2.53
C ALA A 111 -11.18 12.43 -3.91
N ILE A 112 -9.86 12.50 -3.92
CA ILE A 112 -9.05 12.45 -5.15
C ILE A 112 -8.26 11.16 -5.18
N MET A 113 -8.47 10.39 -6.25
CA MET A 113 -7.76 9.17 -6.56
C MET A 113 -6.45 9.52 -7.25
N ILE A 114 -5.34 9.21 -6.58
CA ILE A 114 -4.00 9.57 -7.04
C ILE A 114 -3.34 8.33 -7.64
N PRO A 115 -2.74 8.41 -8.85
CA PRO A 115 -1.96 7.32 -9.40
C PRO A 115 -0.63 7.15 -8.67
N ILE A 116 -0.09 5.92 -8.63
CA ILE A 116 1.21 5.62 -8.04
C ILE A 116 2.16 5.09 -9.10
N ARG A 117 3.40 5.58 -9.07
CA ARG A 117 4.54 5.01 -9.76
C ARG A 117 5.31 4.10 -8.82
N ASN A 118 5.04 2.80 -8.89
CA ASN A 118 5.77 1.80 -8.12
C ASN A 118 7.14 1.54 -8.76
N TYR A 119 8.19 1.60 -7.93
CA TYR A 119 9.55 1.28 -8.34
C TYR A 119 9.95 -0.10 -7.80
N PHE A 120 10.67 -0.85 -8.62
CA PHE A 120 11.26 -2.13 -8.23
C PHE A 120 12.65 -2.24 -8.86
N MET A 121 13.66 -2.60 -8.07
CA MET A 121 15.06 -2.64 -8.50
C MET A 121 15.50 -1.33 -9.20
N GLY A 122 15.11 -0.18 -8.64
CA GLY A 122 15.43 1.15 -9.17
C GLY A 122 14.69 1.56 -10.45
N ARG A 123 13.75 0.74 -10.94
CA ARG A 123 13.03 0.99 -12.18
C ARG A 123 11.53 1.20 -11.94
N TRP A 124 10.96 2.22 -12.60
CA TRP A 124 9.51 2.40 -12.61
C TRP A 124 8.81 1.25 -13.33
N MET A 125 7.91 0.55 -12.62
CA MET A 125 7.14 -0.57 -13.11
C MET A 125 5.87 -0.11 -13.83
N ARG A 126 5.95 0.08 -15.15
CA ARG A 126 4.82 0.57 -15.96
C ARG A 126 3.65 -0.40 -16.03
N ALA A 127 3.92 -1.70 -15.92
CA ALA A 127 2.89 -2.75 -15.92
C ALA A 127 1.87 -2.59 -14.78
N TYR A 128 2.21 -1.86 -13.73
CA TYR A 128 1.37 -1.63 -12.54
C TYR A 128 0.83 -0.20 -12.43
N TYR A 129 1.12 0.64 -13.43
CA TYR A 129 0.59 1.98 -13.50
C TYR A 129 -0.75 1.98 -14.27
N PRO A 130 -1.78 2.74 -13.83
CA PRO A 130 -1.75 3.85 -12.84
C PRO A 130 -2.02 3.48 -11.38
N ASP A 131 -2.23 2.24 -10.98
CA ASP A 131 -2.44 1.79 -9.60
C ASP A 131 -3.03 2.86 -8.66
N TYR A 132 -4.30 3.21 -8.87
CA TYR A 132 -4.96 4.31 -8.17
C TYR A 132 -5.22 4.00 -6.71
N ILE A 133 -4.85 4.96 -5.84
CA ILE A 133 -5.16 4.91 -4.41
C ILE A 133 -5.96 6.13 -3.98
N LEU A 134 -6.81 5.94 -2.97
CA LEU A 134 -7.50 7.01 -2.28
C LEU A 134 -6.63 7.47 -1.10
N ARG A 135 -5.91 8.58 -1.29
CA ARG A 135 -5.00 9.14 -0.28
C ARG A 135 -5.26 10.61 0.03
N PHE A 136 -5.98 11.33 -0.84
CA PHE A 136 -6.34 12.72 -0.61
C PHE A 136 -7.86 12.88 -0.54
N PHE A 137 -8.37 13.43 0.56
CA PHE A 137 -9.80 13.59 0.78
C PHE A 137 -10.08 14.62 1.87
N ASN A 138 -11.30 15.15 1.87
CA ASN A 138 -11.85 15.84 3.03
C ASN A 138 -12.20 14.78 4.09
N ARG A 139 -11.76 14.96 5.35
CA ARG A 139 -12.01 13.97 6.42
C ARG A 139 -13.48 13.81 6.77
N GLU A 140 -14.33 14.81 6.44
CA GLU A 140 -15.76 14.67 6.57
C GLU A 140 -16.30 13.60 5.63
N GLY A 141 -16.85 12.55 6.20
CA GLY A 141 -17.36 11.39 5.46
C GLY A 141 -16.31 10.39 5.01
N ALA A 142 -15.06 10.54 5.44
CA ALA A 142 -14.02 9.56 5.23
C ALA A 142 -14.04 8.50 6.34
N GLU A 143 -13.85 7.24 5.95
CA GLU A 143 -13.74 6.11 6.87
C GLU A 143 -12.66 5.14 6.37
N TRP A 144 -11.77 4.70 7.27
CA TRP A 144 -10.79 3.70 6.98
C TRP A 144 -11.10 2.42 7.76
N PRO A 145 -11.48 1.32 7.08
CA PRO A 145 -11.76 0.06 7.76
C PRO A 145 -10.53 -0.51 8.49
N TYR A 146 -10.75 -1.17 9.62
CA TYR A 146 -9.69 -1.77 10.45
C TYR A 146 -9.13 -3.09 9.88
N GLU A 147 -9.29 -3.35 8.60
CA GLU A 147 -8.85 -4.56 7.93
C GLU A 147 -7.54 -4.32 7.17
N ILE A 148 -6.67 -5.34 7.13
CA ILE A 148 -5.42 -5.31 6.35
C ILE A 148 -5.73 -5.13 4.88
N HIS A 149 -5.00 -4.20 4.22
CA HIS A 149 -5.25 -3.79 2.83
C HIS A 149 -6.65 -3.22 2.58
N ALA A 150 -7.35 -2.82 3.63
CA ALA A 150 -8.60 -2.11 3.46
C ALA A 150 -8.36 -0.80 2.70
N ARG A 151 -9.25 -0.53 1.77
CA ARG A 151 -9.26 0.75 1.06
C ARG A 151 -10.16 1.72 1.81
N PRO A 152 -9.74 2.97 2.01
CA PRO A 152 -10.60 3.96 2.62
C PRO A 152 -11.85 4.18 1.75
N SER A 153 -12.93 4.51 2.38
CA SER A 153 -14.16 4.95 1.73
C SER A 153 -14.36 6.46 1.95
N HIS A 154 -15.08 7.09 1.06
CA HIS A 154 -15.51 8.47 1.18
C HIS A 154 -16.93 8.60 0.63
N ARG A 155 -17.81 9.30 1.37
CA ARG A 155 -19.23 9.46 0.97
C ARG A 155 -19.41 10.42 -0.21
N GLY A 156 -18.51 11.39 -0.35
CA GLY A 156 -18.54 12.37 -1.44
C GLY A 156 -18.00 11.81 -2.78
N PRO A 157 -18.04 12.65 -3.82
CA PRO A 157 -17.54 12.30 -5.14
C PRO A 157 -16.08 11.87 -5.14
N LYS A 158 -15.72 10.95 -6.05
CA LYS A 158 -14.33 10.52 -6.29
C LYS A 158 -13.86 11.07 -7.62
N VAL A 159 -12.84 11.90 -7.59
CA VAL A 159 -12.19 12.48 -8.77
C VAL A 159 -10.90 11.71 -9.04
N TYR A 160 -10.63 11.37 -10.31
CA TYR A 160 -9.42 10.66 -10.70
C TYR A 160 -8.45 11.60 -11.39
N ILE A 161 -7.21 11.67 -10.92
CA ILE A 161 -6.14 12.32 -11.67
C ILE A 161 -5.93 11.52 -12.96
N PRO A 162 -5.93 12.18 -14.16
CA PRO A 162 -5.73 11.44 -15.41
C PRO A 162 -4.41 10.66 -15.43
N ALA A 163 -4.43 9.38 -15.81
CA ALA A 163 -3.24 8.52 -15.83
C ALA A 163 -2.07 9.09 -16.65
N LYS A 164 -2.35 9.86 -17.71
CA LYS A 164 -1.33 10.54 -18.53
C LYS A 164 -0.52 11.61 -17.76
N ARG A 165 -1.06 12.13 -16.63
CA ARG A 165 -0.39 13.09 -15.75
C ARG A 165 0.54 12.35 -14.78
N THR A 166 1.57 11.74 -15.32
CA THR A 166 2.55 10.98 -14.54
C THR A 166 3.37 11.86 -13.59
N ASP A 167 3.42 13.15 -13.85
CA ASP A 167 4.00 14.19 -13.00
C ASP A 167 3.22 14.38 -11.68
N LEU A 168 1.95 14.01 -11.66
CA LEU A 168 1.06 14.08 -10.49
C LEU A 168 0.94 12.74 -9.73
N ALA A 169 1.74 11.74 -10.09
CA ALA A 169 1.69 10.44 -9.44
C ALA A 169 2.61 10.39 -8.20
N PHE A 170 2.19 9.75 -7.13
CA PHE A 170 3.10 9.37 -6.05
C PHE A 170 4.27 8.56 -6.60
N ILE A 171 5.44 8.72 -5.98
CA ILE A 171 6.61 7.89 -6.25
C ILE A 171 6.80 6.98 -5.05
N HIS A 172 6.52 5.70 -5.22
CA HIS A 172 6.69 4.69 -4.18
C HIS A 172 8.06 4.04 -4.35
N LEU A 173 8.93 4.31 -3.39
CA LEU A 173 10.34 3.95 -3.46
C LEU A 173 10.61 2.48 -3.14
N ALA A 174 9.61 1.68 -2.84
CA ALA A 174 9.71 0.29 -2.38
C ALA A 174 10.95 -0.43 -2.96
N ASN A 175 12.11 -0.16 -2.38
CA ASN A 175 13.39 -0.78 -2.71
C ASN A 175 13.56 -2.10 -1.94
N GLU A 176 12.46 -2.86 -1.82
CA GLU A 176 12.55 -4.15 -1.18
C GLU A 176 13.50 -5.05 -1.96
N SER A 177 14.43 -5.64 -1.24
CA SER A 177 15.24 -6.70 -1.82
C SER A 177 14.35 -7.86 -2.24
N VAL A 178 14.79 -8.65 -3.20
CA VAL A 178 14.07 -9.87 -3.61
C VAL A 178 13.79 -10.77 -2.40
N GLY A 179 14.75 -10.89 -1.46
CA GLY A 179 14.57 -11.65 -0.23
C GLY A 179 13.45 -11.11 0.67
N GLN A 180 13.39 -9.79 0.88
CA GLN A 180 12.31 -9.15 1.64
C GLN A 180 10.95 -9.35 0.97
N THR A 181 10.89 -9.24 -0.37
CA THR A 181 9.67 -9.49 -1.14
C THR A 181 9.15 -10.92 -0.94
N PHE A 182 10.04 -11.93 -0.97
CA PHE A 182 9.67 -13.33 -0.71
C PHE A 182 9.24 -13.58 0.73
N SER A 183 9.91 -12.96 1.71
CA SER A 183 9.53 -13.07 3.13
C SER A 183 8.13 -12.49 3.38
N LYS A 184 7.85 -11.30 2.86
CA LYS A 184 6.51 -10.68 2.93
C LYS A 184 5.47 -11.52 2.20
N MET A 185 5.81 -12.07 1.04
CA MET A 185 4.93 -12.95 0.27
C MET A 185 4.46 -14.14 1.11
N ASN A 186 5.36 -14.78 1.85
CA ASN A 186 4.99 -15.91 2.69
C ASN A 186 3.90 -15.54 3.70
N SER A 187 4.09 -14.44 4.42
CA SER A 187 3.12 -13.93 5.41
C SER A 187 1.77 -13.51 4.78
N TYR A 188 1.81 -12.89 3.60
CA TYR A 188 0.59 -12.44 2.91
C TYR A 188 -0.20 -13.62 2.34
N THR A 189 0.47 -14.63 1.81
CA THR A 189 -0.19 -15.81 1.27
C THR A 189 -0.88 -16.64 2.35
N ASP A 190 -0.34 -16.67 3.58
CA ASP A 190 -0.98 -17.31 4.73
C ASP A 190 -2.32 -16.65 5.09
N ARG A 191 -2.37 -15.32 5.04
CA ARG A 191 -3.61 -14.59 5.31
C ARG A 191 -4.61 -14.72 4.16
N GLU A 192 -4.14 -14.68 2.92
CA GLU A 192 -5.00 -14.71 1.74
C GLU A 192 -5.60 -16.10 1.47
N LYS A 193 -4.93 -17.20 1.87
CA LYS A 193 -5.45 -18.56 1.71
C LYS A 193 -6.80 -18.75 2.37
N THR A 194 -7.00 -18.24 3.58
CA THR A 194 -8.26 -18.36 4.34
C THR A 194 -9.42 -17.71 3.58
N ARG A 195 -9.16 -16.57 2.93
CA ARG A 195 -10.16 -15.82 2.18
C ARG A 195 -10.55 -16.50 0.86
N ARG A 196 -9.61 -17.27 0.25
CA ARG A 196 -9.78 -17.91 -1.06
C ARG A 196 -10.15 -19.39 -1.01
N SER A 197 -10.04 -20.04 0.13
CA SER A 197 -10.31 -21.48 0.29
C SER A 197 -11.69 -21.91 -0.21
N LYS A 198 -12.73 -21.08 0.03
CA LYS A 198 -14.12 -21.35 -0.41
C LYS A 198 -14.31 -21.53 -1.92
N ARG A 199 -13.38 -21.01 -2.75
CA ARG A 199 -13.44 -21.06 -4.22
C ARG A 199 -12.29 -21.86 -4.81
N TYR A 200 -11.63 -22.68 -4.00
CA TYR A 200 -10.49 -23.47 -4.42
C TYR A 200 -10.91 -24.66 -5.29
N ASN A 201 -10.09 -24.96 -6.28
CA ASN A 201 -10.14 -26.17 -7.12
C ASN A 201 -8.68 -26.53 -7.48
N PRO A 202 -8.24 -27.80 -7.27
CA PRO A 202 -6.87 -28.23 -7.55
C PRO A 202 -6.38 -27.95 -8.98
N VAL A 203 -7.27 -27.97 -9.96
CA VAL A 203 -6.92 -27.66 -11.36
C VAL A 203 -6.34 -26.25 -11.51
N LYS A 204 -6.70 -25.32 -10.60
CA LYS A 204 -6.16 -23.96 -10.57
C LYS A 204 -4.65 -23.88 -10.37
N LEU A 205 -4.05 -24.88 -9.68
CA LEU A 205 -2.60 -24.98 -9.49
C LEU A 205 -1.85 -25.02 -10.83
N PHE A 206 -2.45 -25.61 -11.85
CA PHE A 206 -1.79 -25.83 -13.13
C PHE A 206 -1.92 -24.62 -14.08
N TYR A 207 -3.04 -23.89 -14.06
CA TYR A 207 -3.25 -22.83 -15.05
C TYR A 207 -3.17 -21.40 -14.48
N GLU A 208 -3.52 -21.18 -13.20
CA GLU A 208 -3.55 -19.80 -12.68
C GLU A 208 -2.15 -19.18 -12.52
N PRO A 209 -1.11 -19.87 -12.04
CA PRO A 209 0.22 -19.29 -11.96
C PRO A 209 0.81 -18.92 -13.33
N PRO A 210 0.84 -19.79 -14.35
CA PRO A 210 1.32 -19.40 -15.68
C PRO A 210 0.47 -18.31 -16.32
N PHE A 211 -0.84 -18.33 -16.12
CA PHE A 211 -1.71 -17.24 -16.56
C PHE A 211 -1.38 -15.91 -15.88
N ARG A 212 -1.05 -15.93 -14.59
CA ARG A 212 -0.61 -14.72 -13.85
C ARG A 212 0.67 -14.16 -14.41
N PHE A 213 1.66 -15.01 -14.69
CA PHE A 213 2.90 -14.62 -15.37
C PHE A 213 2.58 -13.95 -16.71
N PHE A 214 1.84 -14.63 -17.58
CA PHE A 214 1.48 -14.13 -18.90
C PHE A 214 0.73 -12.78 -18.82
N LYS A 215 -0.24 -12.69 -17.92
CA LYS A 215 -1.00 -11.45 -17.69
C LYS A 215 -0.10 -10.30 -17.25
N SER A 216 0.82 -10.53 -16.30
CA SER A 216 1.70 -9.50 -15.75
C SER A 216 2.76 -9.08 -16.77
N TYR A 217 3.43 -10.07 -17.39
CA TYR A 217 4.55 -9.80 -18.29
C TYR A 217 4.13 -9.32 -19.68
N ILE A 218 3.08 -9.92 -20.26
CA ILE A 218 2.63 -9.62 -21.63
C ILE A 218 1.47 -8.62 -21.62
N LEU A 219 0.31 -9.00 -21.04
CA LEU A 219 -0.92 -8.20 -21.17
C LEU A 219 -0.82 -6.84 -20.50
N LYS A 220 -0.15 -6.76 -19.35
CA LYS A 220 0.10 -5.50 -18.64
C LYS A 220 1.36 -4.77 -19.12
N GLY A 221 2.11 -5.37 -20.03
CA GLY A 221 3.30 -4.76 -20.63
C GLY A 221 4.55 -4.80 -19.75
N GLY A 222 4.66 -5.74 -18.80
CA GLY A 222 5.85 -5.94 -17.96
C GLY A 222 7.13 -6.17 -18.76
N ILE A 223 7.01 -6.66 -20.00
CA ILE A 223 8.13 -6.77 -20.96
C ILE A 223 8.83 -5.43 -21.20
N ARG A 224 8.11 -4.30 -21.13
CA ARG A 224 8.65 -2.95 -21.28
C ARG A 224 9.51 -2.52 -20.07
N ASP A 225 9.33 -3.18 -18.96
CA ASP A 225 10.05 -2.92 -17.71
C ASP A 225 11.37 -3.71 -17.64
N GLY A 226 11.68 -4.49 -18.71
CA GLY A 226 12.92 -5.26 -18.84
C GLY A 226 13.03 -6.39 -17.83
N LEU A 227 14.27 -6.67 -17.37
CA LEU A 227 14.53 -7.74 -16.40
C LEU A 227 13.78 -7.59 -15.07
N PRO A 228 13.68 -6.40 -14.45
CA PRO A 228 12.80 -6.19 -13.30
C PRO A 228 11.34 -6.58 -13.55
N GLY A 229 10.81 -6.28 -14.74
CA GLY A 229 9.46 -6.67 -15.15
C GLY A 229 9.27 -8.17 -15.24
N PHE A 230 10.27 -8.88 -15.78
CA PHE A 230 10.27 -10.35 -15.81
C PHE A 230 10.29 -10.93 -14.39
N ILE A 231 11.24 -10.48 -13.54
CA ILE A 231 11.37 -10.96 -12.15
C ILE A 231 10.05 -10.73 -11.39
N HIS A 232 9.43 -9.56 -11.55
CA HIS A 232 8.17 -9.26 -10.89
C HIS A 232 7.01 -10.14 -11.41
N ALA A 233 6.97 -10.43 -12.71
CA ALA A 233 5.95 -11.32 -13.28
C ALA A 233 6.10 -12.77 -12.78
N VAL A 234 7.36 -13.25 -12.61
CA VAL A 234 7.63 -14.55 -11.97
C VAL A 234 7.15 -14.52 -10.51
N HIS A 235 7.48 -13.44 -9.77
CA HIS A 235 7.00 -13.29 -8.39
C HIS A 235 5.46 -13.33 -8.30
N ASP A 236 4.72 -12.67 -9.19
CA ASP A 236 3.26 -12.73 -9.25
C ASP A 236 2.74 -14.17 -9.45
N ALA A 237 3.42 -14.94 -10.31
CA ALA A 237 3.08 -16.34 -10.56
C ALA A 237 3.34 -17.21 -9.32
N VAL A 238 4.52 -17.06 -8.70
CA VAL A 238 4.90 -17.77 -7.46
C VAL A 238 3.96 -17.39 -6.30
N TYR A 239 3.61 -16.11 -6.15
CA TYR A 239 2.64 -15.65 -5.17
C TYR A 239 1.30 -16.38 -5.33
N ARG A 240 0.81 -16.48 -6.57
CA ARG A 240 -0.45 -17.18 -6.86
C ARG A 240 -0.35 -18.68 -6.61
N PHE A 241 0.74 -19.31 -7.02
CA PHE A 241 1.02 -20.71 -6.74
C PHE A 241 1.04 -20.97 -5.23
N SER A 242 1.75 -20.16 -4.45
CA SER A 242 1.89 -20.32 -3.00
C SER A 242 0.54 -20.28 -2.28
N ILE A 243 -0.38 -19.38 -2.66
CA ILE A 243 -1.74 -19.37 -2.07
C ILE A 243 -2.44 -20.69 -2.35
N LEU A 244 -2.43 -21.16 -3.59
CA LEU A 244 -3.16 -22.36 -3.98
C LEU A 244 -2.54 -23.62 -3.36
N ALA A 245 -1.21 -23.69 -3.30
CA ALA A 245 -0.48 -24.79 -2.68
C ALA A 245 -0.77 -24.90 -1.17
N LYS A 246 -0.76 -23.76 -0.46
CA LYS A 246 -1.11 -23.72 0.98
C LYS A 246 -2.57 -24.11 1.26
N ILE A 247 -3.51 -23.77 0.35
CA ILE A 247 -4.89 -24.24 0.47
C ILE A 247 -4.98 -25.75 0.27
N GLU A 248 -4.25 -26.30 -0.70
CA GLU A 248 -4.22 -27.75 -0.93
C GLU A 248 -3.56 -28.49 0.22
N GLU A 249 -2.44 -27.95 0.77
CA GLU A 249 -1.79 -28.49 1.97
C GLU A 249 -2.78 -28.59 3.14
N ASP A 250 -3.49 -27.50 3.47
CA ASP A 250 -4.51 -27.49 4.53
C ASP A 250 -5.61 -28.53 4.26
N ARG A 251 -5.99 -28.72 2.99
CA ARG A 251 -7.01 -29.69 2.58
C ARG A 251 -6.51 -31.13 2.74
N GLN A 252 -5.27 -31.42 2.35
CA GLN A 252 -4.69 -32.74 2.51
C GLN A 252 -4.53 -33.10 3.99
N ASN A 253 -4.07 -32.15 4.81
CA ASN A 253 -3.91 -32.34 6.26
C ASN A 253 -5.27 -32.56 6.99
N ALA A 254 -6.37 -32.11 6.41
CA ALA A 254 -7.72 -32.35 6.96
C ALA A 254 -8.33 -33.70 6.56
N LEU A 255 -7.70 -34.44 5.63
CA LEU A 255 -8.13 -35.78 5.27
C LEU A 255 -7.60 -36.79 6.28
N PRO A 256 -8.40 -37.79 6.67
CA PRO A 256 -7.90 -38.85 7.55
C PRO A 256 -6.77 -39.61 6.86
N ASP A 257 -5.71 -39.85 7.62
CA ASP A 257 -4.46 -40.48 7.18
C ASP A 257 -4.75 -41.87 6.58
N LYS A 258 -4.73 -41.96 5.24
CA LYS A 258 -5.03 -43.20 4.52
C LYS A 258 -3.84 -44.14 4.39
N ASP A 259 -2.63 -43.65 4.58
CA ASP A 259 -1.38 -44.41 4.32
C ASP A 259 -0.77 -44.98 5.59
N ILE A 260 -0.95 -44.37 6.77
CA ILE A 260 -0.41 -44.92 8.04
C ILE A 260 -1.13 -46.23 8.44
N ASN A 261 -2.40 -46.42 8.02
CA ASN A 261 -3.14 -47.65 8.34
C ASN A 261 -2.84 -48.85 7.43
N ARG A 262 -2.02 -48.68 6.38
CA ARG A 262 -1.61 -49.81 5.54
C ARG A 262 -0.41 -50.58 6.07
N ASP A 263 0.49 -49.95 6.78
CA ASP A 263 1.70 -50.56 7.34
C ASP A 263 1.50 -51.17 8.75
N SER A 264 0.36 -50.91 9.38
CA SER A 264 0.04 -51.48 10.70
C SER A 264 -0.79 -52.80 10.64
N SER A 265 -0.96 -53.37 9.46
CA SER A 265 -1.65 -54.65 9.23
C SER A 265 -0.76 -55.76 8.68
N CYS A 266 0.55 -55.78 9.07
CA CYS A 266 1.44 -56.90 8.88
C CYS A 266 1.86 -57.52 10.21
#